data_cff3b33ca40328a5e865dbb744810f82
#
_entry.id   cff3b33ca40328a5e865dbb744810f82
#
_cell.length_a   1.000
_cell.length_b   1.000
_cell.length_c   1.000
_cell.angle_alpha   90.00
_cell.angle_beta   90.00
_cell.angle_gamma   90.00
#
_symmetry.space_group_name_H-M   'P 1'
#
loop_
_entity.id
_entity.type
_entity.pdbx_description
1 polymer ?
#
loop_
_entity_poly.entity_id
_entity_poly.type
_entity_poly.pdbx_seq_one_letter_code
_entity_poly.pdbx_strand_id
1 'polypeptide(L)'
;MRVISDEPLVQFQAFLFQYTYRHVNAGLTEPLHATPLYLGKRVDAAADYTPHAFADNQVGAGRCLAVMGTRLEADIHRCFVQQSLVLFPHRCKSVHFCVSFAAADMIAFTDNPAILAHNDRPHHRVRLGQLLSVACQLQAAVHIDFVSFFLFHIFKIPIFAVMTYQDLWHRLTPLYDDGEAQAIIRLVLEVQFGISLTDIYTGKVNELSRDEADGLEKIMSRLERAEPVQYVLGYAMFCGRPFHVASGVLIPRPETEVLCRWIEEDYNRSYCALQPPVPLQVLDVGTGSGCVAVSLALDLYNSALTAWDVSGDALLIARENIHRWDARVELKMEDALHPSPAAMEQQWDIIVSNPPYICNRERAAMAANVLEYEPETALFVPDDDPLQFYRAVAEYGVQTLSDEGVLYFETNPLYINKVKEMLDESGYKQVMLREDQFGKLRFTKALRP
;
A
#
# COMPACT_ATOMS: atom_id res chain seq x y z
N MET A 1 23.98 31.74 -17.91
CA MET A 1 23.92 30.66 -16.94
C MET A 1 24.02 29.35 -17.72
N ARG A 2 25.18 28.71 -17.75
CA ARG A 2 25.36 27.43 -18.45
C ARG A 2 24.90 26.31 -17.54
N VAL A 3 23.95 25.50 -18.01
CA VAL A 3 23.50 24.27 -17.36
C VAL A 3 24.71 23.31 -17.30
N ILE A 4 25.17 23.03 -16.10
CA ILE A 4 26.19 22.02 -15.86
C ILE A 4 25.42 20.68 -15.92
N SER A 5 25.80 19.80 -16.84
CA SER A 5 25.16 18.49 -16.99
C SER A 5 25.42 17.63 -15.74
N ASP A 6 24.38 16.98 -15.23
CA ASP A 6 24.40 16.10 -14.03
C ASP A 6 25.18 14.79 -14.21
N GLU A 7 25.73 14.55 -15.41
CA GLU A 7 26.43 13.32 -15.77
C GLU A 7 27.62 12.91 -14.88
N PRO A 8 28.48 13.82 -14.40
CA PRO A 8 29.59 13.45 -13.53
C PRO A 8 29.15 13.02 -12.12
N LEU A 9 28.02 13.57 -11.63
CA LEU A 9 27.52 13.26 -10.28
C LEU A 9 26.87 11.86 -10.24
N VAL A 10 26.12 11.51 -11.27
CA VAL A 10 25.50 10.19 -11.42
C VAL A 10 26.54 9.10 -11.56
N GLN A 11 27.63 9.38 -12.32
CA GLN A 11 28.75 8.42 -12.46
C GLN A 11 29.50 8.23 -11.13
N PHE A 12 29.66 9.27 -10.34
CA PHE A 12 30.30 9.19 -9.03
C PHE A 12 29.44 8.44 -8.01
N GLN A 13 28.14 8.66 -8.00
CA GLN A 13 27.19 7.91 -7.14
C GLN A 13 27.15 6.42 -7.51
N ALA A 14 27.12 6.10 -8.80
CA ALA A 14 27.19 4.72 -9.28
C ALA A 14 28.51 4.05 -8.91
N PHE A 15 29.63 4.77 -8.97
CA PHE A 15 30.95 4.27 -8.56
C PHE A 15 30.99 3.99 -7.04
N LEU A 16 30.53 4.92 -6.21
CA LEU A 16 30.45 4.74 -4.75
C LEU A 16 29.57 3.55 -4.38
N PHE A 17 28.38 3.42 -5.00
CA PHE A 17 27.47 2.32 -4.75
C PHE A 17 28.07 0.98 -5.15
N GLN A 18 28.67 0.85 -6.34
CA GLN A 18 29.33 -0.37 -6.76
C GLN A 18 30.55 -0.72 -5.92
N TYR A 19 31.28 0.29 -5.45
CA TYR A 19 32.43 0.11 -4.60
C TYR A 19 32.06 -0.37 -3.21
N THR A 20 31.05 0.24 -2.59
CA THR A 20 30.52 -0.14 -1.27
C THR A 20 29.91 -1.56 -1.32
N TYR A 21 29.10 -1.86 -2.33
CA TYR A 21 28.47 -3.16 -2.52
C TYR A 21 29.51 -4.29 -2.72
N ARG A 22 30.60 -4.06 -3.46
CA ARG A 22 31.66 -5.04 -3.66
C ARG A 22 32.47 -5.32 -2.39
N HIS A 23 32.64 -4.35 -1.51
CA HIS A 23 33.56 -4.46 -0.37
C HIS A 23 32.85 -4.82 0.93
N VAL A 24 31.60 -4.47 1.10
CA VAL A 24 30.77 -4.91 2.24
C VAL A 24 30.35 -6.39 2.09
N ASN A 25 30.04 -6.84 0.88
CA ASN A 25 29.67 -8.24 0.63
C ASN A 25 30.86 -9.21 0.45
N ALA A 26 32.08 -8.74 0.29
CA ALA A 26 33.26 -9.60 0.20
C ALA A 26 33.64 -10.29 1.53
N GLY A 27 32.93 -9.98 2.62
CA GLY A 27 33.06 -10.65 3.93
C GLY A 27 32.22 -11.94 4.08
N LEU A 28 31.38 -12.29 3.10
CA LEU A 28 30.57 -13.52 3.11
C LEU A 28 31.05 -14.45 2.02
N THR A 29 31.53 -15.59 2.44
CA THR A 29 32.11 -16.69 1.69
C THR A 29 31.16 -17.20 0.60
N GLU A 30 31.53 -17.00 -0.71
CA GLU A 30 31.44 -17.97 -1.79
C GLU A 30 31.99 -17.37 -3.12
N PRO A 31 32.61 -18.13 -4.00
CA PRO A 31 33.29 -17.58 -5.19
C PRO A 31 32.27 -17.31 -6.31
N LEU A 32 31.99 -16.05 -6.58
CA LEU A 32 31.24 -15.65 -7.76
C LEU A 32 32.18 -15.44 -8.94
N HIS A 33 31.96 -16.19 -10.01
CA HIS A 33 32.58 -16.00 -11.32
C HIS A 33 32.21 -14.57 -11.84
N ALA A 34 33.21 -13.70 -11.88
CA ALA A 34 33.04 -12.35 -12.40
C ALA A 34 33.17 -12.33 -13.92
N THR A 35 32.12 -12.04 -14.62
CA THR A 35 32.13 -11.57 -16.01
C THR A 35 32.46 -10.07 -16.05
N PRO A 36 33.39 -9.61 -16.90
CA PRO A 36 33.71 -8.18 -16.94
C PRO A 36 32.66 -7.39 -17.72
N LEU A 37 32.04 -6.40 -17.06
CA LEU A 37 31.21 -5.38 -17.70
C LEU A 37 32.13 -4.30 -18.29
N TYR A 38 32.11 -4.14 -19.59
CA TYR A 38 32.82 -3.10 -20.34
C TYR A 38 32.21 -1.72 -20.06
N LEU A 39 32.93 -0.88 -19.32
CA LEU A 39 32.76 0.57 -19.39
C LEU A 39 33.90 1.10 -20.31
N GLY A 40 33.50 1.74 -21.38
CA GLY A 40 34.39 2.20 -22.43
C GLY A 40 35.31 3.32 -22.01
N LYS A 41 36.42 2.98 -21.45
CA LYS A 41 37.76 3.53 -21.58
C LYS A 41 38.70 2.69 -20.70
N ARG A 42 39.66 2.03 -21.33
CA ARG A 42 40.71 1.24 -20.68
C ARG A 42 41.40 2.10 -19.61
N VAL A 43 41.41 1.60 -18.37
CA VAL A 43 42.46 1.89 -17.41
C VAL A 43 43.30 0.60 -17.40
N ASP A 44 44.46 0.66 -18.05
CA ASP A 44 45.45 -0.43 -18.02
C ASP A 44 46.07 -0.45 -16.62
N ALA A 45 45.53 -1.29 -15.74
CA ALA A 45 46.18 -1.65 -14.48
C ALA A 45 45.60 -2.98 -13.99
N ALA A 46 45.82 -4.04 -14.70
CA ALA A 46 45.64 -5.38 -14.18
C ALA A 46 46.74 -6.27 -14.78
N ALA A 47 47.92 -6.10 -14.28
CA ALA A 47 48.97 -7.11 -14.44
C ALA A 47 48.98 -7.98 -13.20
N ASP A 48 48.80 -9.27 -13.45
CA ASP A 48 49.24 -10.41 -12.67
C ASP A 48 48.79 -10.51 -11.18
N TYR A 49 47.62 -11.10 -10.98
CA TYR A 49 47.37 -11.85 -9.75
C TYR A 49 46.85 -13.25 -10.11
N THR A 50 47.74 -14.27 -10.03
CA THR A 50 47.37 -15.68 -10.09
C THR A 50 46.92 -16.13 -8.68
N PRO A 51 45.92 -17.03 -8.56
CA PRO A 51 45.34 -17.45 -7.27
C PRO A 51 46.23 -18.38 -6.41
N HIS A 52 47.42 -18.75 -6.88
CA HIS A 52 48.25 -19.80 -6.24
C HIS A 52 49.24 -19.33 -5.17
N ALA A 53 49.27 -18.05 -4.81
CA ALA A 53 50.24 -17.55 -3.83
C ALA A 53 49.70 -17.44 -2.37
N PHE A 54 48.54 -17.99 -2.06
CA PHE A 54 47.89 -17.80 -0.77
C PHE A 54 47.99 -18.98 0.20
N ALA A 55 48.77 -20.00 -0.08
CA ALA A 55 48.74 -21.20 0.74
C ALA A 55 49.77 -21.27 1.88
N ASP A 56 50.79 -20.43 1.93
CA ASP A 56 51.83 -20.54 2.99
C ASP A 56 52.37 -19.18 3.43
N ASN A 57 51.69 -18.48 4.36
CA ASN A 57 52.33 -17.66 5.39
C ASN A 57 51.29 -16.83 6.18
N GLN A 58 51.00 -17.26 7.39
CA GLN A 58 50.10 -16.53 8.32
C GLN A 58 50.63 -15.14 8.77
N VAL A 59 51.87 -14.81 8.44
CA VAL A 59 52.47 -13.49 8.73
C VAL A 59 52.11 -12.46 7.64
N GLY A 60 51.72 -12.93 6.43
CA GLY A 60 51.40 -12.05 5.30
C GLY A 60 50.01 -11.38 5.35
N ALA A 61 49.06 -11.99 6.04
CA ALA A 61 47.68 -11.49 6.01
C ALA A 61 47.50 -10.11 6.68
N GLY A 62 48.19 -9.84 7.78
CA GLY A 62 48.13 -8.51 8.43
C GLY A 62 48.80 -7.42 7.60
N ARG A 63 49.92 -7.72 6.92
CA ARG A 63 50.57 -6.76 6.02
C ARG A 63 49.80 -6.55 4.71
N CYS A 64 49.18 -7.58 4.18
CA CYS A 64 48.32 -7.45 2.98
C CYS A 64 47.08 -6.57 3.28
N LEU A 65 46.41 -6.71 4.43
CA LEU A 65 45.26 -5.89 4.81
C LEU A 65 45.67 -4.44 5.03
N ALA A 66 46.82 -4.18 5.67
CA ALA A 66 47.34 -2.83 5.84
C ALA A 66 47.75 -2.18 4.49
N VAL A 67 48.37 -2.91 3.59
CA VAL A 67 48.73 -2.40 2.26
C VAL A 67 47.53 -2.23 1.35
N MET A 68 46.48 -3.06 1.47
CA MET A 68 45.20 -2.82 0.79
C MET A 68 44.48 -1.62 1.34
N GLY A 69 44.44 -1.41 2.67
CA GLY A 69 43.86 -0.20 3.29
C GLY A 69 44.54 1.07 2.81
N THR A 70 45.88 1.12 2.83
CA THR A 70 46.62 2.31 2.40
C THR A 70 46.56 2.58 0.90
N ARG A 71 46.45 1.59 0.04
CA ARG A 71 46.20 1.78 -1.40
C ARG A 71 44.80 2.29 -1.65
N LEU A 72 43.82 1.76 -0.95
CA LEU A 72 42.43 2.18 -1.05
C LEU A 72 42.25 3.64 -0.65
N GLU A 73 42.87 4.04 0.47
CA GLU A 73 42.89 5.44 0.92
C GLU A 73 43.59 6.36 -0.08
N ALA A 74 44.71 5.89 -0.68
CA ALA A 74 45.39 6.67 -1.69
C ALA A 74 44.58 6.85 -2.98
N ASP A 75 43.81 5.83 -3.37
CA ASP A 75 42.96 5.92 -4.56
C ASP A 75 41.70 6.74 -4.32
N ILE A 76 41.09 6.63 -3.15
CA ILE A 76 39.99 7.52 -2.74
C ILE A 76 40.49 8.97 -2.64
N HIS A 77 41.65 9.18 -2.06
CA HIS A 77 42.26 10.48 -1.93
C HIS A 77 42.59 11.08 -3.30
N ARG A 78 43.17 10.31 -4.25
CA ARG A 78 43.43 10.76 -5.62
C ARG A 78 42.15 11.12 -6.36
N CYS A 79 41.11 10.30 -6.24
CA CYS A 79 39.83 10.55 -6.87
C CYS A 79 39.17 11.83 -6.31
N PHE A 80 39.22 12.03 -4.98
CA PHE A 80 38.68 13.19 -4.31
C PHE A 80 39.43 14.47 -4.66
N VAL A 81 40.76 14.44 -4.68
CA VAL A 81 41.62 15.57 -5.06
C VAL A 81 41.44 15.95 -6.52
N GLN A 82 41.38 14.97 -7.41
CA GLN A 82 41.20 15.20 -8.84
C GLN A 82 39.81 15.79 -9.16
N GLN A 83 38.79 15.30 -8.52
CA GLN A 83 37.41 15.83 -8.68
C GLN A 83 37.23 17.18 -7.99
N SER A 84 37.84 17.39 -6.82
CA SER A 84 37.77 18.67 -6.10
C SER A 84 38.50 19.80 -6.82
N LEU A 85 39.60 19.52 -7.51
CA LEU A 85 40.33 20.49 -8.33
C LEU A 85 39.54 20.91 -9.58
N VAL A 86 38.70 20.04 -10.12
CA VAL A 86 37.84 20.36 -11.26
C VAL A 86 36.61 21.18 -10.85
N LEU A 87 36.06 20.94 -9.65
CA LEU A 87 34.81 21.55 -9.20
C LEU A 87 35.02 22.85 -8.40
N PHE A 88 36.15 23.03 -7.68
CA PHE A 88 36.38 24.18 -6.77
C PHE A 88 37.81 24.71 -6.74
N PRO A 89 38.22 25.53 -7.70
CA PRO A 89 39.59 26.03 -7.73
C PRO A 89 40.00 26.96 -6.58
N HIS A 90 39.06 27.46 -5.75
CA HIS A 90 39.38 28.52 -4.79
C HIS A 90 38.99 28.27 -3.32
N ARG A 91 38.43 27.13 -2.91
CA ARG A 91 37.97 26.89 -1.52
C ARG A 91 38.47 25.63 -0.82
N CYS A 92 39.42 24.90 -1.39
CA CYS A 92 39.76 23.53 -0.94
C CYS A 92 40.75 23.41 0.23
N LYS A 93 41.34 24.48 0.76
CA LYS A 93 42.42 24.33 1.77
C LYS A 93 41.95 23.87 3.15
N SER A 94 40.73 24.17 3.56
CA SER A 94 40.24 23.80 4.89
C SER A 94 39.73 22.35 5.00
N VAL A 95 39.21 21.75 3.92
CA VAL A 95 38.70 20.37 3.91
C VAL A 95 39.86 19.36 3.87
N HIS A 96 40.96 19.72 3.19
CA HIS A 96 42.18 18.90 3.12
C HIS A 96 42.84 18.68 4.48
N PHE A 97 42.75 19.66 5.37
CA PHE A 97 43.35 19.58 6.70
C PHE A 97 42.66 18.60 7.65
N CYS A 98 41.32 18.49 7.60
CA CYS A 98 40.57 17.58 8.50
C CYS A 98 40.69 16.10 8.12
N VAL A 99 40.74 15.80 6.82
CA VAL A 99 40.85 14.40 6.35
C VAL A 99 42.28 13.86 6.59
N SER A 100 43.29 14.73 6.42
CA SER A 100 44.72 14.35 6.67
C SER A 100 45.03 14.10 8.14
N PHE A 101 44.33 14.77 9.08
CA PHE A 101 44.56 14.60 10.51
C PHE A 101 44.01 13.24 11.04
N ALA A 102 42.86 12.80 10.57
CA ALA A 102 42.27 11.53 10.94
C ALA A 102 43.08 10.32 10.42
N ALA A 103 43.65 10.43 9.23
CA ALA A 103 44.48 9.39 8.64
C ALA A 103 45.87 9.28 9.33
N ALA A 104 46.45 10.39 9.74
CA ALA A 104 47.75 10.43 10.44
C ALA A 104 47.69 9.79 11.83
N ASP A 105 46.62 10.04 12.59
CA ASP A 105 46.43 9.43 13.93
C ASP A 105 46.22 7.91 13.88
N MET A 106 45.60 7.40 12.84
CA MET A 106 45.39 5.94 12.67
C MET A 106 46.67 5.20 12.29
N ILE A 107 47.53 5.81 11.45
CA ILE A 107 48.83 5.24 11.07
C ILE A 107 49.75 5.21 12.30
N ALA A 108 49.73 6.24 13.13
CA ALA A 108 50.49 6.30 14.38
C ALA A 108 50.08 5.21 15.38
N PHE A 109 48.83 4.78 15.36
CA PHE A 109 48.33 3.73 16.26
C PHE A 109 48.72 2.31 15.82
N THR A 110 48.92 2.08 14.53
CA THR A 110 49.28 0.80 13.95
C THR A 110 50.81 0.53 13.96
N ASP A 111 51.62 1.58 13.99
CA ASP A 111 53.10 1.48 13.94
C ASP A 111 53.81 1.54 15.30
N ASN A 112 53.04 1.53 16.41
CA ASN A 112 53.65 1.53 17.75
C ASN A 112 54.19 0.15 18.11
N PRO A 113 55.52 -0.04 18.20
CA PRO A 113 56.15 -1.33 18.44
C PRO A 113 55.85 -1.92 19.83
N ALA A 114 55.40 -1.11 20.79
CA ALA A 114 54.96 -1.57 22.09
C ALA A 114 53.66 -2.39 22.09
N ILE A 115 52.84 -2.24 21.08
CA ILE A 115 51.56 -3.00 20.91
C ILE A 115 51.86 -4.38 20.28
N LEU A 116 52.90 -4.47 19.44
CA LEU A 116 53.27 -5.71 18.77
C LEU A 116 54.08 -6.67 19.62
N ALA A 117 54.75 -6.19 20.71
CA ALA A 117 55.66 -6.99 21.52
C ALA A 117 54.99 -7.83 22.63
N HIS A 118 53.69 -7.68 22.86
CA HIS A 118 53.02 -8.33 24.04
C HIS A 118 52.03 -9.43 23.68
N ASN A 119 52.05 -9.97 22.43
CA ASN A 119 50.95 -10.81 21.93
C ASN A 119 51.39 -12.21 21.44
N ASP A 120 52.03 -12.99 22.28
CA ASP A 120 52.35 -14.40 21.95
C ASP A 120 51.30 -15.44 22.38
N ARG A 121 50.06 -15.02 22.70
CA ARG A 121 48.98 -15.96 23.04
C ARG A 121 47.89 -15.95 21.94
N PRO A 122 47.48 -17.12 21.43
CA PRO A 122 46.57 -17.24 20.31
C PRO A 122 45.18 -16.60 20.53
N HIS A 123 44.75 -16.55 21.79
CA HIS A 123 43.43 -15.93 22.11
C HIS A 123 43.39 -14.40 22.02
N HIS A 124 44.52 -13.72 22.10
CA HIS A 124 44.57 -12.26 21.91
C HIS A 124 44.53 -11.81 20.47
N ARG A 125 45.05 -12.62 19.54
CA ARG A 125 45.05 -12.32 18.09
C ARG A 125 43.62 -12.30 17.49
N VAL A 126 42.73 -13.20 17.99
CA VAL A 126 41.33 -13.24 17.53
C VAL A 126 40.57 -12.02 18.02
N ARG A 127 40.81 -11.57 19.27
CA ARG A 127 40.16 -10.34 19.79
C ARG A 127 40.64 -9.06 19.12
N LEU A 128 41.90 -8.96 18.75
CA LEU A 128 42.43 -7.79 18.05
C LEU A 128 41.89 -7.71 16.64
N GLY A 129 41.78 -8.85 15.92
CA GLY A 129 41.14 -8.92 14.59
C GLY A 129 39.67 -8.53 14.61
N GLN A 130 38.93 -8.94 15.66
CA GLN A 130 37.52 -8.54 15.82
C GLN A 130 37.40 -7.05 16.17
N LEU A 131 38.26 -6.51 17.01
CA LEU A 131 38.25 -5.06 17.33
C LEU A 131 38.62 -4.21 16.10
N LEU A 132 39.59 -4.63 15.30
CA LEU A 132 39.93 -3.94 14.05
C LEU A 132 38.79 -4.02 13.03
N SER A 133 38.09 -5.15 12.92
CA SER A 133 36.92 -5.30 12.06
C SER A 133 35.77 -4.37 12.49
N VAL A 134 35.49 -4.29 13.80
CA VAL A 134 34.47 -3.39 14.34
C VAL A 134 34.88 -1.92 14.17
N ALA A 135 36.16 -1.60 14.37
CA ALA A 135 36.65 -0.22 14.17
C ALA A 135 36.56 0.20 12.69
N CYS A 136 36.89 -0.70 11.76
CA CYS A 136 36.71 -0.44 10.32
C CYS A 136 35.23 -0.28 9.91
N GLN A 137 34.33 -1.06 10.52
CA GLN A 137 32.89 -0.93 10.28
C GLN A 137 32.31 0.37 10.85
N LEU A 138 32.73 0.75 12.07
CA LEU A 138 32.36 2.03 12.69
C LEU A 138 32.91 3.22 11.90
N GLN A 139 34.13 3.13 11.40
CA GLN A 139 34.74 4.20 10.60
C GLN A 139 34.11 4.33 9.23
N ALA A 140 33.69 3.24 8.58
CA ALA A 140 32.92 3.28 7.35
C ALA A 140 31.54 3.91 7.58
N ALA A 141 30.86 3.56 8.67
CA ALA A 141 29.58 4.17 9.04
C ALA A 141 29.70 5.66 9.33
N VAL A 142 30.72 6.09 10.11
CA VAL A 142 30.98 7.50 10.42
C VAL A 142 31.34 8.30 9.15
N HIS A 143 32.06 7.70 8.18
CA HIS A 143 32.39 8.37 6.92
C HIS A 143 31.15 8.52 6.03
N ILE A 144 30.26 7.53 5.99
CA ILE A 144 28.99 7.61 5.26
C ILE A 144 28.11 8.70 5.87
N ASP A 145 27.98 8.74 7.19
CA ASP A 145 27.22 9.78 7.89
C ASP A 145 27.83 11.18 7.69
N PHE A 146 29.15 11.30 7.69
CA PHE A 146 29.84 12.57 7.49
C PHE A 146 29.71 13.08 6.04
N VAL A 147 29.87 12.21 5.06
CA VAL A 147 29.65 12.55 3.65
C VAL A 147 28.18 12.89 3.40
N SER A 148 27.27 12.16 4.01
CA SER A 148 25.83 12.42 3.97
C SER A 148 25.49 13.76 4.60
N PHE A 149 26.02 14.05 5.79
CA PHE A 149 25.86 15.32 6.49
C PHE A 149 26.48 16.48 5.69
N PHE A 150 27.64 16.29 5.08
CA PHE A 150 28.34 17.31 4.30
C PHE A 150 27.61 17.64 2.99
N LEU A 151 27.13 16.63 2.27
CA LEU A 151 26.32 16.79 1.07
C LEU A 151 24.98 17.47 1.40
N PHE A 152 24.32 17.08 2.47
CA PHE A 152 23.07 17.68 2.93
C PHE A 152 23.24 19.16 3.29
N HIS A 153 24.31 19.54 4.03
CA HIS A 153 24.49 20.92 4.53
C HIS A 153 25.09 21.88 3.51
N ILE A 154 25.98 21.41 2.63
CA ILE A 154 26.67 22.27 1.66
C ILE A 154 25.91 22.39 0.34
N PHE A 155 25.33 21.27 -0.12
CA PHE A 155 24.64 21.25 -1.40
C PHE A 155 23.11 21.33 -1.26
N LYS A 156 22.58 21.26 -0.05
CA LYS A 156 21.12 21.09 0.18
C LYS A 156 20.52 20.00 -0.70
N ILE A 157 21.31 18.98 -1.03
CA ILE A 157 20.84 17.81 -1.73
C ILE A 157 20.30 16.90 -0.65
N PRO A 158 18.99 16.69 -0.53
CA PRO A 158 18.47 15.68 0.35
C PRO A 158 18.99 14.34 -0.18
N ILE A 159 19.78 13.63 0.63
CA ILE A 159 20.01 12.23 0.36
C ILE A 159 18.66 11.58 0.64
N PHE A 160 17.86 11.38 -0.40
CA PHE A 160 16.69 10.55 -0.29
C PHE A 160 17.21 9.16 0.10
N ALA A 161 16.89 8.72 1.30
CA ALA A 161 16.98 7.31 1.61
C ALA A 161 16.25 6.59 0.47
N VAL A 162 16.95 5.68 -0.20
CA VAL A 162 16.38 4.87 -1.28
C VAL A 162 15.20 4.13 -0.67
N MET A 163 13.98 4.59 -0.96
CA MET A 163 12.77 4.06 -0.37
C MET A 163 12.39 2.80 -1.14
N THR A 164 12.71 1.65 -0.59
CA THR A 164 12.35 0.38 -1.23
C THR A 164 10.90 -0.02 -0.94
N TYR A 165 10.34 -0.87 -1.80
CA TYR A 165 9.03 -1.49 -1.52
C TYR A 165 8.99 -2.16 -0.14
N GLN A 166 10.11 -2.78 0.27
CA GLN A 166 10.22 -3.46 1.56
C GLN A 166 10.13 -2.46 2.73
N ASP A 167 10.79 -1.31 2.63
CA ASP A 167 10.71 -0.27 3.66
C ASP A 167 9.28 0.25 3.80
N LEU A 168 8.56 0.42 2.68
CA LEU A 168 7.18 0.93 2.69
C LEU A 168 6.22 0.02 3.44
N TRP A 169 6.16 -1.28 3.09
CA TRP A 169 5.19 -2.14 3.75
C TRP A 169 5.57 -2.48 5.20
N HIS A 170 6.86 -2.51 5.56
CA HIS A 170 7.28 -2.66 6.95
C HIS A 170 6.79 -1.52 7.86
N ARG A 171 6.58 -0.32 7.33
CA ARG A 171 5.99 0.80 8.08
C ARG A 171 4.55 0.53 8.51
N LEU A 172 3.85 -0.34 7.79
CA LEU A 172 2.46 -0.69 8.07
C LEU A 172 2.30 -1.93 8.97
N THR A 173 3.36 -2.71 9.22
CA THR A 173 3.28 -3.93 10.07
C THR A 173 2.87 -3.71 11.53
N PRO A 174 2.97 -2.50 12.13
CA PRO A 174 2.35 -2.25 13.42
C PRO A 174 0.81 -2.31 13.42
N LEU A 175 0.18 -2.18 12.23
CA LEU A 175 -1.28 -2.11 12.06
C LEU A 175 -1.86 -3.34 11.34
N TYR A 176 -1.09 -3.94 10.43
CA TYR A 176 -1.51 -4.99 9.51
C TYR A 176 -0.53 -6.16 9.53
N ASP A 177 -0.99 -7.35 9.19
CA ASP A 177 -0.06 -8.46 8.93
C ASP A 177 0.77 -8.20 7.66
N ASP A 178 1.86 -8.96 7.49
CA ASP A 178 2.80 -8.77 6.37
C ASP A 178 2.11 -8.89 5.00
N GLY A 179 1.16 -9.81 4.87
CA GLY A 179 0.44 -10.03 3.61
C GLY A 179 -0.47 -8.87 3.25
N GLU A 180 -1.22 -8.35 4.22
CA GLU A 180 -2.11 -7.20 4.06
C GLU A 180 -1.30 -5.92 3.83
N ALA A 181 -0.24 -5.67 4.62
CA ALA A 181 0.65 -4.53 4.42
C ALA A 181 1.25 -4.50 3.01
N GLN A 182 1.72 -5.66 2.51
CA GLN A 182 2.22 -5.80 1.15
C GLN A 182 1.14 -5.55 0.08
N ALA A 183 -0.08 -6.02 0.30
CA ALA A 183 -1.19 -5.83 -0.61
C ALA A 183 -1.59 -4.34 -0.69
N ILE A 184 -1.65 -3.65 0.44
CA ILE A 184 -1.92 -2.21 0.52
C ILE A 184 -0.88 -1.42 -0.29
N ILE A 185 0.41 -1.65 -0.06
CA ILE A 185 1.47 -0.91 -0.77
C ILE A 185 1.47 -1.23 -2.26
N ARG A 186 1.24 -2.49 -2.67
CA ARG A 186 1.10 -2.83 -4.10
C ARG A 186 -0.03 -2.07 -4.75
N LEU A 187 -1.20 -2.02 -4.10
CA LEU A 187 -2.35 -1.28 -4.60
C LEU A 187 -2.03 0.22 -4.76
N VAL A 188 -1.40 0.83 -3.76
CA VAL A 188 -0.98 2.24 -3.83
C VAL A 188 -0.02 2.49 -4.99
N LEU A 189 1.01 1.67 -5.13
CA LEU A 189 2.02 1.84 -6.18
C LEU A 189 1.43 1.65 -7.59
N GLU A 190 0.55 0.67 -7.75
CA GLU A 190 -0.11 0.40 -9.02
C GLU A 190 -1.05 1.56 -9.42
N VAL A 191 -1.88 2.00 -8.50
CA VAL A 191 -2.95 2.97 -8.79
C VAL A 191 -2.45 4.39 -8.91
N GLN A 192 -1.58 4.82 -8.00
CA GLN A 192 -1.13 6.22 -7.96
C GLN A 192 0.07 6.48 -8.86
N PHE A 193 0.90 5.46 -9.08
CA PHE A 193 2.17 5.62 -9.77
C PHE A 193 2.31 4.74 -11.02
N GLY A 194 1.32 3.87 -11.31
CA GLY A 194 1.37 2.96 -12.45
C GLY A 194 2.49 1.91 -12.36
N ILE A 195 2.98 1.64 -11.14
CA ILE A 195 4.07 0.70 -10.87
C ILE A 195 3.48 -0.70 -10.68
N SER A 196 3.63 -1.55 -11.67
CA SER A 196 3.16 -2.92 -11.63
C SER A 196 3.99 -3.80 -10.68
N LEU A 197 3.47 -4.99 -10.35
CA LEU A 197 4.21 -5.96 -9.53
C LEU A 197 5.59 -6.30 -10.12
N THR A 198 5.70 -6.40 -11.44
CA THR A 198 6.99 -6.62 -12.13
C THR A 198 7.94 -5.44 -11.94
N ASP A 199 7.43 -4.21 -12.02
CA ASP A 199 8.20 -2.99 -11.80
C ASP A 199 8.71 -2.89 -10.35
N ILE A 200 7.92 -3.35 -9.39
CA ILE A 200 8.34 -3.44 -7.97
C ILE A 200 9.57 -4.35 -7.85
N TYR A 201 9.53 -5.55 -8.44
CA TYR A 201 10.66 -6.49 -8.39
C TYR A 201 11.88 -5.99 -9.14
N THR A 202 11.74 -5.16 -10.15
CA THR A 202 12.86 -4.55 -10.88
C THR A 202 13.41 -3.29 -10.22
N GLY A 203 12.82 -2.84 -9.10
CA GLY A 203 13.31 -1.71 -8.30
C GLY A 203 12.84 -0.33 -8.78
N LYS A 204 11.81 -0.25 -9.64
CA LYS A 204 11.27 1.02 -10.15
C LYS A 204 10.75 1.97 -9.07
N VAL A 205 10.42 1.46 -7.89
CA VAL A 205 10.04 2.30 -6.73
C VAL A 205 11.14 3.31 -6.39
N ASN A 206 12.41 2.95 -6.66
CA ASN A 206 13.58 3.81 -6.41
C ASN A 206 13.76 4.90 -7.48
N GLU A 207 13.00 4.85 -8.56
CA GLU A 207 13.09 5.78 -9.69
C GLU A 207 12.01 6.88 -9.64
N LEU A 208 11.16 6.87 -8.60
CA LEU A 208 10.16 7.91 -8.40
C LEU A 208 10.80 9.30 -8.37
N SER A 209 10.22 10.22 -9.10
CA SER A 209 10.59 11.63 -9.04
C SER A 209 10.36 12.19 -7.62
N ARG A 210 10.93 13.35 -7.35
CA ARG A 210 10.77 14.01 -6.05
C ARG A 210 9.30 14.29 -5.71
N ASP A 211 8.55 14.78 -6.68
CA ASP A 211 7.13 15.11 -6.48
C ASP A 211 6.30 13.85 -6.23
N GLU A 212 6.61 12.73 -6.91
CA GLU A 212 5.98 11.43 -6.68
C GLU A 212 6.35 10.84 -5.31
N ALA A 213 7.62 10.94 -4.91
CA ALA A 213 8.06 10.49 -3.58
C ALA A 213 7.42 11.32 -2.46
N ASP A 214 7.31 12.65 -2.60
CA ASP A 214 6.59 13.52 -1.67
C ASP A 214 5.09 13.19 -1.63
N GLY A 215 4.51 12.80 -2.76
CA GLY A 215 3.13 12.30 -2.87
C GLY A 215 2.94 10.98 -2.13
N LEU A 216 3.85 10.03 -2.35
CA LEU A 216 3.85 8.72 -1.69
C LEU A 216 3.98 8.87 -0.16
N GLU A 217 4.84 9.78 0.32
CA GLU A 217 5.00 10.01 1.75
C GLU A 217 3.73 10.58 2.41
N LYS A 218 2.97 11.43 1.71
CA LYS A 218 1.66 11.89 2.18
C LYS A 218 0.65 10.74 2.29
N ILE A 219 0.66 9.83 1.31
CA ILE A 219 -0.15 8.62 1.32
C ILE A 219 0.25 7.74 2.51
N MET A 220 1.54 7.47 2.66
CA MET A 220 2.05 6.67 3.78
C MET A 220 1.64 7.24 5.14
N SER A 221 1.74 8.56 5.32
CA SER A 221 1.33 9.21 6.56
C SER A 221 -0.16 9.06 6.90
N ARG A 222 -1.03 8.85 5.91
CA ARG A 222 -2.46 8.53 6.11
C ARG A 222 -2.64 7.07 6.48
N LEU A 223 -1.97 6.15 5.75
CA LEU A 223 -2.02 4.71 6.01
C LEU A 223 -1.48 4.33 7.39
N GLU A 224 -0.40 4.98 7.85
CA GLU A 224 0.16 4.80 9.20
C GLU A 224 -0.77 5.24 10.34
N ARG A 225 -1.81 6.00 10.03
CA ARG A 225 -2.91 6.34 10.94
C ARG A 225 -4.10 5.41 10.80
N ALA A 226 -3.92 4.26 10.17
CA ALA A 226 -4.96 3.28 9.90
C ALA A 226 -6.10 3.80 9.00
N GLU A 227 -5.91 4.88 8.23
CA GLU A 227 -6.92 5.32 7.27
C GLU A 227 -7.08 4.26 6.17
N PRO A 228 -8.31 3.80 5.85
CA PRO A 228 -8.53 2.79 4.83
C PRO A 228 -7.90 3.18 3.49
N VAL A 229 -7.18 2.25 2.86
CA VAL A 229 -6.50 2.50 1.59
C VAL A 229 -7.46 2.99 0.51
N GLN A 230 -8.72 2.55 0.53
CA GLN A 230 -9.76 3.01 -0.40
C GLN A 230 -10.06 4.50 -0.23
N TYR A 231 -10.12 5.02 1.00
CA TYR A 231 -10.29 6.45 1.24
C TYR A 231 -9.02 7.24 0.90
N VAL A 232 -7.85 6.65 1.15
CA VAL A 232 -6.57 7.27 0.76
C VAL A 232 -6.47 7.44 -0.75
N LEU A 233 -6.90 6.42 -1.51
CA LEU A 233 -6.90 6.40 -2.97
C LEU A 233 -8.12 7.10 -3.60
N GLY A 234 -9.19 7.30 -2.81
CA GLY A 234 -10.43 7.91 -3.25
C GLY A 234 -11.33 6.99 -4.07
N TYR A 235 -11.06 5.67 -4.11
CA TYR A 235 -11.92 4.72 -4.82
C TYR A 235 -11.87 3.31 -4.23
N ALA A 236 -12.93 2.54 -4.51
CA ALA A 236 -13.03 1.11 -4.25
C ALA A 236 -13.55 0.39 -5.51
N MET A 237 -13.06 -0.82 -5.75
CA MET A 237 -13.58 -1.67 -6.83
C MET A 237 -14.86 -2.38 -6.38
N PHE A 238 -15.88 -2.39 -7.23
CA PHE A 238 -17.14 -3.10 -7.00
C PHE A 238 -17.76 -3.51 -8.35
N CYS A 239 -18.15 -4.77 -8.50
CA CYS A 239 -18.66 -5.34 -9.74
C CYS A 239 -17.79 -5.00 -10.96
N GLY A 240 -16.45 -5.07 -10.79
CA GLY A 240 -15.48 -4.77 -11.84
C GLY A 240 -15.33 -3.28 -12.21
N ARG A 241 -15.90 -2.35 -11.42
CA ARG A 241 -15.91 -0.91 -11.65
C ARG A 241 -15.29 -0.14 -10.50
N PRO A 242 -14.47 0.91 -10.74
CA PRO A 242 -14.03 1.82 -9.68
C PRO A 242 -15.15 2.80 -9.30
N PHE A 243 -15.51 2.80 -8.03
CA PHE A 243 -16.43 3.74 -7.42
C PHE A 243 -15.68 4.75 -6.56
N HIS A 244 -16.02 6.02 -6.68
CA HIS A 244 -15.50 7.03 -5.76
C HIS A 244 -16.01 6.74 -4.34
N VAL A 245 -15.09 6.79 -3.37
CA VAL A 245 -15.38 6.66 -1.95
C VAL A 245 -14.58 7.67 -1.15
N ALA A 246 -15.20 8.20 -0.11
CA ALA A 246 -14.59 9.13 0.83
C ALA A 246 -15.23 8.93 2.22
N SER A 247 -14.70 9.59 3.23
CA SER A 247 -15.35 9.64 4.54
C SER A 247 -16.84 10.04 4.37
N GLY A 248 -17.72 9.30 5.02
CA GLY A 248 -19.18 9.51 4.94
C GLY A 248 -19.97 8.41 4.24
N VAL A 249 -19.30 7.46 3.55
CA VAL A 249 -19.94 6.27 2.98
C VAL A 249 -19.24 4.99 3.41
N LEU A 250 -19.98 3.90 3.54
CA LEU A 250 -19.41 2.56 3.69
C LEU A 250 -18.55 2.23 2.46
N ILE A 251 -17.35 1.70 2.66
CA ILE A 251 -16.54 1.18 1.57
C ILE A 251 -17.24 -0.05 0.98
N PRO A 252 -17.53 -0.10 -0.34
CA PRO A 252 -18.14 -1.26 -0.98
C PRO A 252 -17.43 -2.57 -0.63
N ARG A 253 -18.21 -3.57 -0.20
CA ARG A 253 -17.68 -4.87 0.21
C ARG A 253 -17.80 -5.90 -0.91
N PRO A 254 -16.79 -6.78 -1.10
CA PRO A 254 -16.86 -7.84 -2.11
C PRO A 254 -18.04 -8.80 -1.93
N GLU A 255 -18.52 -8.99 -0.68
CA GLU A 255 -19.68 -9.79 -0.38
C GLU A 255 -20.95 -9.21 -1.04
N THR A 256 -21.12 -7.89 -1.00
CA THR A 256 -22.30 -7.22 -1.58
C THR A 256 -22.39 -7.41 -3.10
N GLU A 257 -21.28 -7.70 -3.80
CA GLU A 257 -21.31 -8.08 -5.22
C GLU A 257 -22.11 -9.37 -5.47
N VAL A 258 -22.12 -10.29 -4.50
CA VAL A 258 -22.91 -11.54 -4.60
C VAL A 258 -24.40 -11.22 -4.63
N LEU A 259 -24.84 -10.20 -3.88
CA LEU A 259 -26.22 -9.74 -3.87
C LEU A 259 -26.63 -9.19 -5.25
N CYS A 260 -25.81 -8.32 -5.84
CA CYS A 260 -26.05 -7.82 -7.20
C CYS A 260 -26.15 -8.94 -8.22
N ARG A 261 -25.20 -9.89 -8.20
CA ARG A 261 -25.21 -11.05 -9.12
C ARG A 261 -26.45 -11.92 -8.93
N TRP A 262 -26.95 -12.08 -7.70
CA TRP A 262 -28.17 -12.85 -7.46
C TRP A 262 -29.37 -12.20 -8.13
N ILE A 263 -29.51 -10.89 -8.00
CA ILE A 263 -30.57 -10.13 -8.64
C ILE A 263 -30.45 -10.23 -10.18
N GLU A 264 -29.26 -10.11 -10.73
CA GLU A 264 -29.00 -10.27 -12.16
C GLU A 264 -29.35 -11.67 -12.68
N GLU A 265 -28.98 -12.71 -11.94
CA GLU A 265 -29.30 -14.11 -12.27
C GLU A 265 -30.81 -14.35 -12.32
N ASP A 266 -31.57 -13.75 -11.41
CA ASP A 266 -33.00 -13.92 -11.31
C ASP A 266 -33.75 -13.20 -12.44
N TYR A 267 -33.30 -12.01 -12.83
CA TYR A 267 -34.06 -11.16 -13.76
C TYR A 267 -33.54 -11.16 -15.19
N ASN A 268 -32.23 -11.13 -15.43
CA ASN A 268 -31.73 -11.01 -16.80
C ASN A 268 -32.12 -12.19 -17.69
N ARG A 269 -32.17 -13.43 -17.16
CA ARG A 269 -32.57 -14.59 -17.95
C ARG A 269 -34.01 -14.52 -18.42
N SER A 270 -34.91 -14.05 -17.56
CA SER A 270 -36.34 -13.99 -17.85
C SER A 270 -36.68 -12.76 -18.67
N TYR A 271 -36.14 -11.59 -18.30
CA TYR A 271 -36.43 -10.30 -18.92
C TYR A 271 -35.84 -10.15 -20.32
N CYS A 272 -34.61 -10.61 -20.56
CA CYS A 272 -34.05 -10.60 -21.91
C CYS A 272 -34.86 -11.44 -22.89
N ALA A 273 -35.45 -12.53 -22.43
CA ALA A 273 -36.28 -13.42 -23.28
C ALA A 273 -37.68 -12.82 -23.58
N LEU A 274 -38.25 -12.13 -22.59
CA LEU A 274 -39.62 -11.55 -22.70
C LEU A 274 -39.62 -10.16 -23.31
N GLN A 275 -38.52 -9.42 -23.24
CA GLN A 275 -38.39 -8.02 -23.71
C GLN A 275 -39.58 -7.14 -23.25
N PRO A 276 -39.87 -7.03 -21.97
CA PRO A 276 -41.02 -6.29 -21.48
C PRO A 276 -40.89 -4.82 -21.86
N PRO A 277 -41.99 -4.15 -22.28
CA PRO A 277 -41.98 -2.76 -22.66
C PRO A 277 -41.81 -1.80 -21.47
N VAL A 278 -42.12 -2.27 -20.27
CA VAL A 278 -42.05 -1.47 -19.04
C VAL A 278 -40.75 -1.82 -18.30
N PRO A 279 -39.94 -0.84 -17.90
CA PRO A 279 -38.73 -1.10 -17.15
C PRO A 279 -39.05 -1.62 -15.73
N LEU A 280 -38.19 -2.53 -15.22
CA LEU A 280 -38.19 -2.93 -13.83
C LEU A 280 -38.01 -1.74 -12.91
N GLN A 281 -38.92 -1.55 -11.97
CA GLN A 281 -38.80 -0.52 -10.93
C GLN A 281 -37.97 -1.08 -9.77
N VAL A 282 -36.75 -0.56 -9.57
CA VAL A 282 -35.81 -1.06 -8.58
C VAL A 282 -35.48 0.03 -7.58
N LEU A 283 -35.56 -0.31 -6.30
CA LEU A 283 -35.18 0.56 -5.20
C LEU A 283 -33.98 0.00 -4.45
N ASP A 284 -32.92 0.82 -4.30
CA ASP A 284 -31.78 0.57 -3.42
C ASP A 284 -31.90 1.41 -2.16
N VAL A 285 -32.10 0.78 -1.01
CA VAL A 285 -32.31 1.44 0.29
C VAL A 285 -31.01 1.44 1.09
N GLY A 286 -30.52 2.63 1.45
CA GLY A 286 -29.22 2.83 2.09
C GLY A 286 -28.08 2.72 1.07
N THR A 287 -28.18 3.47 -0.02
CA THR A 287 -27.32 3.33 -1.20
C THR A 287 -25.85 3.63 -0.95
N GLY A 288 -25.53 4.44 0.08
CA GLY A 288 -24.17 4.83 0.42
C GLY A 288 -23.43 5.47 -0.77
N SER A 289 -22.39 4.81 -1.27
CA SER A 289 -21.64 5.27 -2.45
C SER A 289 -22.40 5.13 -3.78
N GLY A 290 -23.57 4.54 -3.77
CA GLY A 290 -24.34 4.23 -4.99
C GLY A 290 -23.88 2.96 -5.72
N CYS A 291 -22.98 2.16 -5.13
CA CYS A 291 -22.36 1.04 -5.82
C CYS A 291 -23.37 -0.04 -6.25
N VAL A 292 -24.37 -0.36 -5.42
CA VAL A 292 -25.44 -1.31 -5.76
C VAL A 292 -26.34 -0.72 -6.83
N ALA A 293 -26.88 0.48 -6.60
CA ALA A 293 -27.79 1.13 -7.53
C ALA A 293 -27.18 1.31 -8.94
N VAL A 294 -25.94 1.82 -9.02
CA VAL A 294 -25.24 2.02 -10.29
C VAL A 294 -24.96 0.69 -10.99
N SER A 295 -24.49 -0.33 -10.25
CA SER A 295 -24.20 -1.64 -10.85
C SER A 295 -25.47 -2.27 -11.40
N LEU A 296 -26.58 -2.27 -10.66
CA LEU A 296 -27.85 -2.78 -11.14
C LEU A 296 -28.42 -1.98 -12.31
N ALA A 297 -28.23 -0.63 -12.33
CA ALA A 297 -28.66 0.20 -13.45
C ALA A 297 -27.93 -0.13 -14.76
N LEU A 298 -26.68 -0.55 -14.68
CA LEU A 298 -25.85 -0.89 -15.83
C LEU A 298 -26.00 -2.36 -16.27
N ASP A 299 -26.26 -3.25 -15.33
CA ASP A 299 -26.20 -4.70 -15.55
C ASP A 299 -27.59 -5.35 -15.72
N LEU A 300 -28.66 -4.71 -15.21
CA LEU A 300 -30.04 -5.20 -15.42
C LEU A 300 -30.60 -4.73 -16.76
N TYR A 301 -31.19 -5.66 -17.49
CA TYR A 301 -31.90 -5.33 -18.73
C TYR A 301 -33.16 -4.50 -18.44
N ASN A 302 -33.28 -3.34 -19.07
CA ASN A 302 -34.46 -2.45 -19.03
C ASN A 302 -34.95 -2.16 -17.60
N SER A 303 -34.12 -1.52 -16.77
CA SER A 303 -34.44 -1.15 -15.39
C SER A 303 -34.52 0.37 -15.19
N ALA A 304 -35.31 0.78 -14.23
CA ALA A 304 -35.37 2.15 -13.69
C ALA A 304 -35.01 2.12 -12.20
N LEU A 305 -33.88 2.70 -11.85
CA LEU A 305 -33.31 2.66 -10.51
C LEU A 305 -33.64 3.93 -9.73
N THR A 306 -34.12 3.76 -8.51
CA THR A 306 -34.16 4.78 -7.49
C THR A 306 -33.27 4.35 -6.31
N ALA A 307 -32.56 5.29 -5.74
CA ALA A 307 -31.67 5.01 -4.63
C ALA A 307 -31.90 6.00 -3.48
N TRP A 308 -32.04 5.47 -2.27
CA TRP A 308 -32.29 6.24 -1.07
C TRP A 308 -31.09 6.22 -0.13
N ASP A 309 -30.87 7.35 0.51
CA ASP A 309 -30.01 7.44 1.68
C ASP A 309 -30.51 8.57 2.59
N VAL A 310 -30.31 8.42 3.89
CA VAL A 310 -30.62 9.47 4.88
C VAL A 310 -29.49 10.52 4.93
N SER A 311 -28.28 10.15 4.50
CA SER A 311 -27.09 10.99 4.52
C SER A 311 -26.97 11.82 3.25
N GLY A 312 -26.98 13.16 3.40
CA GLY A 312 -26.69 14.06 2.28
C GLY A 312 -25.29 13.88 1.71
N ASP A 313 -24.30 13.57 2.54
CA ASP A 313 -22.91 13.33 2.12
C ASP A 313 -22.81 12.04 1.29
N ALA A 314 -23.52 10.99 1.69
CA ALA A 314 -23.61 9.77 0.90
C ALA A 314 -24.23 10.02 -0.48
N LEU A 315 -25.31 10.77 -0.54
CA LEU A 315 -25.98 11.15 -1.79
C LEU A 315 -25.09 12.01 -2.71
N LEU A 316 -24.20 12.82 -2.16
CA LEU A 316 -23.20 13.56 -2.97
C LEU A 316 -22.23 12.59 -3.64
N ILE A 317 -21.67 11.64 -2.90
CA ILE A 317 -20.75 10.60 -3.42
C ILE A 317 -21.47 9.70 -4.45
N ALA A 318 -22.69 9.26 -4.13
CA ALA A 318 -23.51 8.48 -5.05
C ALA A 318 -23.76 9.23 -6.37
N ARG A 319 -24.05 10.53 -6.30
CA ARG A 319 -24.25 11.38 -7.50
C ARG A 319 -22.99 11.45 -8.37
N GLU A 320 -21.80 11.57 -7.77
CA GLU A 320 -20.53 11.55 -8.51
C GLU A 320 -20.34 10.21 -9.23
N ASN A 321 -20.65 9.09 -8.56
CA ASN A 321 -20.55 7.77 -9.16
C ASN A 321 -21.58 7.54 -10.28
N ILE A 322 -22.82 7.99 -10.08
CA ILE A 322 -23.85 7.96 -11.11
C ILE A 322 -23.41 8.74 -12.36
N HIS A 323 -22.88 9.93 -12.15
CA HIS A 323 -22.37 10.76 -13.26
C HIS A 323 -21.15 10.11 -13.93
N ARG A 324 -20.21 9.55 -13.17
CA ARG A 324 -19.00 8.88 -13.68
C ARG A 324 -19.35 7.72 -14.62
N TRP A 325 -20.40 6.97 -14.30
CA TRP A 325 -20.81 5.79 -15.05
C TRP A 325 -21.95 6.04 -16.04
N ASP A 326 -22.41 7.29 -16.16
CA ASP A 326 -23.60 7.65 -16.97
C ASP A 326 -24.80 6.75 -16.65
N ALA A 327 -24.94 6.37 -15.38
CA ALA A 327 -26.00 5.47 -14.91
C ALA A 327 -27.32 6.24 -14.72
N ARG A 328 -28.44 5.57 -15.04
CA ARG A 328 -29.78 6.15 -14.86
C ARG A 328 -30.33 5.78 -13.49
N VAL A 329 -30.01 6.57 -12.49
CA VAL A 329 -30.44 6.37 -11.09
C VAL A 329 -31.03 7.68 -10.58
N GLU A 330 -32.24 7.64 -10.05
CA GLU A 330 -32.84 8.74 -9.32
C GLU A 330 -32.41 8.67 -7.85
N LEU A 331 -31.81 9.76 -7.33
CA LEU A 331 -31.41 9.84 -5.92
C LEU A 331 -32.49 10.56 -5.10
N LYS A 332 -32.86 10.00 -3.95
CA LYS A 332 -33.78 10.61 -2.99
C LYS A 332 -33.22 10.59 -1.57
N MET A 333 -33.36 11.68 -0.86
CA MET A 333 -33.06 11.72 0.58
C MET A 333 -34.29 11.20 1.32
N GLU A 334 -34.21 9.98 1.83
CA GLU A 334 -35.29 9.31 2.55
C GLU A 334 -34.76 8.55 3.77
N ASP A 335 -35.51 8.57 4.83
CA ASP A 335 -35.24 7.75 6.02
C ASP A 335 -36.00 6.42 5.91
N ALA A 336 -35.27 5.33 5.80
CA ALA A 336 -35.85 3.98 5.72
C ALA A 336 -36.70 3.60 6.95
N LEU A 337 -36.44 4.22 8.11
CA LEU A 337 -37.23 4.02 9.33
C LEU A 337 -38.53 4.80 9.31
N HIS A 338 -38.58 5.93 8.58
CA HIS A 338 -39.73 6.86 8.52
C HIS A 338 -39.94 7.35 7.08
N PRO A 339 -40.34 6.47 6.14
CA PRO A 339 -40.53 6.88 4.76
C PRO A 339 -41.56 8.00 4.60
N SER A 340 -41.30 8.94 3.70
CA SER A 340 -42.20 10.03 3.43
C SER A 340 -43.52 9.56 2.80
N PRO A 341 -44.63 10.31 2.88
CA PRO A 341 -45.84 9.96 2.16
C PRO A 341 -45.67 9.78 0.66
N ALA A 342 -44.78 10.55 0.03
CA ALA A 342 -44.49 10.43 -1.39
C ALA A 342 -43.76 9.13 -1.70
N ALA A 343 -42.93 8.65 -0.80
CA ALA A 343 -42.26 7.35 -0.92
C ALA A 343 -43.30 6.20 -0.86
N MET A 344 -44.29 6.32 -0.04
CA MET A 344 -45.38 5.33 0.13
C MET A 344 -46.32 5.21 -1.08
N GLU A 345 -46.31 6.17 -2.00
CA GLU A 345 -47.10 6.13 -3.24
C GLU A 345 -46.39 5.43 -4.40
N GLN A 346 -45.12 5.05 -4.19
CA GLN A 346 -44.30 4.36 -5.22
C GLN A 346 -44.64 2.85 -5.27
N GLN A 347 -44.31 2.21 -6.39
CA GLN A 347 -44.41 0.76 -6.54
C GLN A 347 -43.11 0.20 -7.11
N TRP A 348 -42.64 -0.92 -6.54
CA TRP A 348 -41.34 -1.52 -6.87
C TRP A 348 -41.48 -2.97 -7.29
N ASP A 349 -40.69 -3.40 -8.27
CA ASP A 349 -40.55 -4.80 -8.63
C ASP A 349 -39.44 -5.44 -7.81
N ILE A 350 -38.42 -4.63 -7.44
CA ILE A 350 -37.28 -5.07 -6.63
C ILE A 350 -37.02 -3.99 -5.56
N ILE A 351 -36.92 -4.44 -4.32
CA ILE A 351 -36.30 -3.65 -3.25
C ILE A 351 -35.05 -4.38 -2.82
N VAL A 352 -33.89 -3.69 -2.83
CA VAL A 352 -32.63 -4.21 -2.33
C VAL A 352 -32.08 -3.31 -1.24
N SER A 353 -31.47 -3.90 -0.20
CA SER A 353 -30.81 -3.13 0.85
C SER A 353 -29.65 -3.90 1.46
N ASN A 354 -28.55 -3.18 1.69
CA ASN A 354 -27.51 -3.54 2.62
C ASN A 354 -27.55 -2.56 3.81
N PRO A 355 -28.50 -2.72 4.74
CA PRO A 355 -28.69 -1.77 5.81
C PRO A 355 -27.63 -1.93 6.92
N PRO A 356 -27.48 -0.98 7.83
CA PRO A 356 -26.69 -1.16 9.04
C PRO A 356 -27.17 -2.40 9.81
N TYR A 357 -26.24 -3.24 10.25
CA TYR A 357 -26.60 -4.51 10.90
C TYR A 357 -25.65 -4.98 12.01
N ILE A 358 -24.62 -4.22 12.33
CA ILE A 358 -23.62 -4.57 13.33
C ILE A 358 -24.11 -4.06 14.69
N CYS A 359 -24.29 -4.96 15.67
CA CYS A 359 -24.63 -4.55 17.03
C CYS A 359 -23.47 -3.83 17.72
N ASN A 360 -23.75 -2.89 18.60
CA ASN A 360 -22.72 -2.16 19.35
C ASN A 360 -21.79 -3.09 20.13
N ARG A 361 -22.28 -4.23 20.64
CA ARG A 361 -21.46 -5.25 21.32
C ARG A 361 -20.43 -5.93 20.41
N GLU A 362 -20.58 -5.86 19.10
CA GLU A 362 -19.65 -6.45 18.11
C GLU A 362 -18.45 -5.52 17.85
N ARG A 363 -18.50 -4.25 18.26
CA ARG A 363 -17.43 -3.25 18.05
C ARG A 363 -16.04 -3.73 18.47
N ALA A 364 -15.94 -4.43 19.60
CA ALA A 364 -14.64 -4.87 20.13
C ALA A 364 -13.89 -5.87 19.22
N ALA A 365 -14.59 -6.52 18.29
CA ALA A 365 -14.03 -7.48 17.34
C ALA A 365 -13.69 -6.85 15.99
N MET A 366 -14.01 -5.56 15.79
CA MET A 366 -13.81 -4.89 14.51
C MET A 366 -12.42 -4.25 14.42
N ALA A 367 -11.93 -4.13 13.20
CA ALA A 367 -10.66 -3.48 12.94
C ALA A 367 -10.75 -1.97 13.18
N ALA A 368 -9.66 -1.36 13.67
CA ALA A 368 -9.60 0.05 14.03
C ALA A 368 -9.90 0.97 12.83
N ASN A 369 -9.42 0.63 11.64
CA ASN A 369 -9.65 1.38 10.42
C ASN A 369 -11.14 1.52 10.05
N VAL A 370 -11.95 0.50 10.35
CA VAL A 370 -13.41 0.57 10.16
C VAL A 370 -14.05 1.47 11.21
N LEU A 371 -13.68 1.27 12.49
CA LEU A 371 -14.28 1.99 13.61
C LEU A 371 -13.98 3.50 13.62
N GLU A 372 -12.79 3.89 13.14
CA GLU A 372 -12.34 5.27 13.22
C GLU A 372 -12.70 6.08 11.98
N TYR A 373 -12.94 5.46 10.84
CA TYR A 373 -13.08 6.16 9.57
C TYR A 373 -14.41 5.95 8.86
N GLU A 374 -15.05 4.78 8.98
CA GLU A 374 -16.31 4.53 8.32
C GLU A 374 -17.50 5.07 9.16
N PRO A 375 -18.58 5.55 8.52
CA PRO A 375 -19.66 6.21 9.26
C PRO A 375 -20.41 5.22 10.15
N GLU A 376 -20.56 5.57 11.43
CA GLU A 376 -21.28 4.72 12.41
C GLU A 376 -22.74 4.46 11.99
N THR A 377 -23.37 5.42 11.33
CA THR A 377 -24.74 5.30 10.82
C THR A 377 -24.91 4.26 9.73
N ALA A 378 -23.83 3.92 9.02
CA ALA A 378 -23.85 2.86 8.01
C ALA A 378 -23.47 1.48 8.58
N LEU A 379 -22.99 1.41 9.83
CA LEU A 379 -22.50 0.18 10.44
C LEU A 379 -23.41 -0.33 11.54
N PHE A 380 -23.82 0.53 12.48
CA PHE A 380 -24.30 0.08 13.77
C PHE A 380 -25.81 0.16 13.95
N VAL A 381 -26.31 -0.84 14.69
CA VAL A 381 -27.67 -0.92 15.20
C VAL A 381 -27.67 -1.08 16.73
N PRO A 382 -28.74 -0.70 17.42
CA PRO A 382 -28.90 -0.96 18.86
C PRO A 382 -28.84 -2.44 19.18
N ASP A 383 -28.26 -2.79 20.33
CA ASP A 383 -28.12 -4.20 20.78
C ASP A 383 -29.45 -4.85 21.12
N ASP A 384 -30.44 -4.06 21.48
CA ASP A 384 -31.80 -4.49 21.84
C ASP A 384 -32.72 -4.65 20.63
N ASP A 385 -32.41 -3.99 19.50
CA ASP A 385 -33.17 -4.18 18.25
C ASP A 385 -32.25 -4.33 17.01
N PRO A 386 -31.57 -5.46 16.86
CA PRO A 386 -30.68 -5.70 15.71
C PRO A 386 -31.41 -5.84 14.36
N LEU A 387 -32.75 -5.94 14.37
CA LEU A 387 -33.55 -6.14 13.16
C LEU A 387 -34.30 -4.87 12.72
N GLN A 388 -34.09 -3.72 13.37
CA GLN A 388 -34.87 -2.52 13.14
C GLN A 388 -34.99 -2.11 11.66
N PHE A 389 -33.87 -2.08 10.93
CA PHE A 389 -33.87 -1.69 9.51
C PHE A 389 -34.50 -2.77 8.62
N TYR A 390 -34.23 -4.04 8.90
CA TYR A 390 -34.86 -5.15 8.14
C TYR A 390 -36.38 -5.11 8.27
N ARG A 391 -36.88 -4.87 9.48
CA ARG A 391 -38.32 -4.74 9.75
C ARG A 391 -38.92 -3.57 9.02
N ALA A 392 -38.31 -2.37 9.16
CA ALA A 392 -38.81 -1.17 8.52
C ALA A 392 -38.85 -1.30 6.99
N VAL A 393 -37.81 -1.81 6.35
CA VAL A 393 -37.78 -2.01 4.91
C VAL A 393 -38.77 -3.12 4.48
N ALA A 394 -38.92 -4.18 5.28
CA ALA A 394 -39.91 -5.22 5.00
C ALA A 394 -41.35 -4.69 5.12
N GLU A 395 -41.67 -3.90 6.16
CA GLU A 395 -42.99 -3.26 6.30
C GLU A 395 -43.29 -2.28 5.17
N TYR A 396 -42.28 -1.52 4.71
CA TYR A 396 -42.39 -0.68 3.53
C TYR A 396 -42.66 -1.54 2.29
N GLY A 397 -41.92 -2.62 2.10
CA GLY A 397 -42.07 -3.54 0.96
C GLY A 397 -43.43 -4.23 0.88
N VAL A 398 -44.04 -4.58 2.02
CA VAL A 398 -45.43 -5.12 2.04
C VAL A 398 -46.41 -4.19 1.33
N GLN A 399 -46.22 -2.87 1.49
CA GLN A 399 -47.14 -1.86 0.97
C GLN A 399 -46.77 -1.43 -0.47
N THR A 400 -45.52 -1.50 -0.85
CA THR A 400 -45.00 -0.86 -2.07
C THR A 400 -44.44 -1.82 -3.14
N LEU A 401 -44.21 -3.10 -2.81
CA LEU A 401 -43.84 -4.07 -3.82
C LEU A 401 -45.02 -4.37 -4.74
N SER A 402 -44.74 -4.59 -6.02
CA SER A 402 -45.72 -5.09 -7.00
C SER A 402 -46.12 -6.54 -6.66
N ASP A 403 -47.15 -7.09 -7.30
CA ASP A 403 -47.69 -8.43 -6.97
C ASP A 403 -46.66 -9.55 -7.10
N GLU A 404 -45.69 -9.42 -7.99
CA GLU A 404 -44.56 -10.33 -8.16
C GLU A 404 -43.25 -9.77 -7.59
N GLY A 405 -43.35 -8.70 -6.81
CA GLY A 405 -42.21 -7.94 -6.27
C GLY A 405 -41.37 -8.75 -5.30
N VAL A 406 -40.09 -8.46 -5.26
CA VAL A 406 -39.08 -9.22 -4.50
C VAL A 406 -38.23 -8.29 -3.63
N LEU A 407 -38.04 -8.70 -2.40
CA LEU A 407 -37.18 -8.05 -1.43
C LEU A 407 -35.86 -8.83 -1.30
N TYR A 408 -34.72 -8.11 -1.37
CA TYR A 408 -33.38 -8.65 -1.16
C TYR A 408 -32.67 -7.91 -0.06
N PHE A 409 -32.02 -8.66 0.85
CA PHE A 409 -31.16 -8.09 1.89
C PHE A 409 -29.76 -8.72 1.90
N GLU A 410 -28.74 -7.90 2.16
CA GLU A 410 -27.56 -8.35 2.84
C GLU A 410 -27.83 -8.36 4.35
N THR A 411 -27.40 -9.39 5.07
CA THR A 411 -27.74 -9.60 6.48
C THR A 411 -26.52 -9.96 7.31
N ASN A 412 -26.54 -9.57 8.57
CA ASN A 412 -25.58 -10.07 9.55
C ASN A 412 -25.74 -11.60 9.68
N PRO A 413 -24.71 -12.41 9.44
CA PRO A 413 -24.77 -13.87 9.56
C PRO A 413 -25.27 -14.36 10.93
N LEU A 414 -25.08 -13.60 11.99
CA LEU A 414 -25.54 -13.94 13.35
C LEU A 414 -27.06 -13.88 13.47
N TYR A 415 -27.74 -13.07 12.64
CA TYR A 415 -29.16 -12.80 12.72
C TYR A 415 -29.97 -13.28 11.53
N ILE A 416 -29.34 -13.89 10.52
CA ILE A 416 -30.02 -14.23 9.26
C ILE A 416 -31.26 -15.13 9.47
N ASN A 417 -31.22 -16.06 10.41
CA ASN A 417 -32.38 -16.90 10.72
C ASN A 417 -33.52 -16.08 11.36
N LYS A 418 -33.19 -15.09 12.20
CA LYS A 418 -34.17 -14.17 12.77
C LYS A 418 -34.77 -13.23 11.73
N VAL A 419 -33.95 -12.80 10.75
CA VAL A 419 -34.44 -12.04 9.58
C VAL A 419 -35.41 -12.89 8.77
N LYS A 420 -35.09 -14.16 8.55
CA LYS A 420 -35.99 -15.12 7.88
C LYS A 420 -37.30 -15.26 8.63
N GLU A 421 -37.25 -15.53 9.94
CA GLU A 421 -38.44 -15.65 10.80
C GLU A 421 -39.30 -14.39 10.75
N MET A 422 -38.69 -13.21 10.86
CA MET A 422 -39.36 -11.90 10.78
C MET A 422 -40.05 -11.71 9.41
N LEU A 423 -39.42 -12.12 8.31
CA LEU A 423 -40.01 -12.04 6.97
C LEU A 423 -41.18 -13.01 6.82
N ASP A 424 -41.06 -14.24 7.30
CA ASP A 424 -42.15 -15.25 7.31
C ASP A 424 -43.35 -14.75 8.14
N GLU A 425 -43.11 -14.16 9.32
CA GLU A 425 -44.16 -13.54 10.18
C GLU A 425 -44.81 -12.31 9.54
N SER A 426 -44.06 -11.54 8.75
CA SER A 426 -44.57 -10.41 7.97
C SER A 426 -45.36 -10.84 6.72
N GLY A 427 -45.48 -12.16 6.49
CA GLY A 427 -46.25 -12.74 5.41
C GLY A 427 -45.52 -12.93 4.09
N TYR A 428 -44.23 -12.61 4.02
CA TYR A 428 -43.42 -12.81 2.82
C TYR A 428 -43.39 -14.30 2.46
N LYS A 429 -43.37 -14.59 1.15
CA LYS A 429 -43.37 -15.93 0.61
C LYS A 429 -42.01 -16.35 0.11
N GLN A 430 -41.74 -17.65 0.09
CA GLN A 430 -40.53 -18.24 -0.49
C GLN A 430 -39.23 -17.55 0.01
N VAL A 431 -39.12 -17.38 1.34
CA VAL A 431 -37.92 -16.77 1.92
C VAL A 431 -36.73 -17.70 1.73
N MET A 432 -35.80 -17.31 0.87
CA MET A 432 -34.59 -18.04 0.52
C MET A 432 -33.36 -17.37 1.13
N LEU A 433 -32.39 -18.19 1.53
CA LEU A 433 -31.11 -17.77 2.05
C LEU A 433 -30.00 -18.14 1.06
N ARG A 434 -29.00 -17.28 0.92
CA ARG A 434 -27.82 -17.53 0.08
C ARG A 434 -26.53 -17.26 0.84
N GLU A 435 -25.51 -18.05 0.54
CA GLU A 435 -24.17 -17.91 1.09
C GLU A 435 -23.35 -16.88 0.28
N ASP A 436 -22.40 -16.24 0.97
CA ASP A 436 -21.34 -15.45 0.36
C ASP A 436 -20.25 -16.36 -0.23
N GLN A 437 -19.20 -15.75 -0.84
CA GLN A 437 -18.08 -16.48 -1.42
C GLN A 437 -17.23 -17.27 -0.40
N PHE A 438 -17.47 -17.08 0.89
CA PHE A 438 -16.80 -17.79 1.98
C PHE A 438 -17.65 -18.89 2.62
N GLY A 439 -18.85 -19.17 2.06
CA GLY A 439 -19.78 -20.17 2.56
C GLY A 439 -20.56 -19.74 3.80
N LYS A 440 -20.65 -18.42 4.09
CA LYS A 440 -21.46 -17.91 5.19
C LYS A 440 -22.80 -17.43 4.65
N LEU A 441 -23.89 -17.88 5.26
CA LEU A 441 -25.23 -17.36 4.98
C LEU A 441 -25.24 -15.86 5.26
N ARG A 442 -25.50 -15.05 4.23
CA ARG A 442 -25.43 -13.58 4.31
C ARG A 442 -26.56 -12.88 3.58
N PHE A 443 -27.25 -13.52 2.68
CA PHE A 443 -28.27 -12.88 1.87
C PHE A 443 -29.62 -13.53 2.04
N THR A 444 -30.66 -12.72 2.03
CA THR A 444 -32.06 -13.16 2.00
C THR A 444 -32.76 -12.62 0.77
N LYS A 445 -33.66 -13.41 0.21
CA LYS A 445 -34.61 -13.06 -0.83
C LYS A 445 -36.00 -13.50 -0.41
N ALA A 446 -36.98 -12.65 -0.58
CA ALA A 446 -38.37 -12.95 -0.22
C ALA A 446 -39.34 -12.36 -1.23
N LEU A 447 -40.36 -13.14 -1.62
CA LEU A 447 -41.44 -12.66 -2.46
C LEU A 447 -42.46 -11.91 -1.61
N ARG A 448 -43.12 -10.90 -2.20
CA ARG A 448 -44.20 -10.11 -1.57
C ARG A 448 -45.23 -11.05 -0.94
N PRO A 449 -45.86 -10.64 0.21
CA PRO A 449 -46.95 -11.38 0.88
C PRO A 449 -48.12 -11.77 0.00
#